data_2804cc19a5e7b37a910cc3f57602310f
#
_entry.id   2804cc19a5e7b37a910cc3f57602310f
#
_cell.length_a   1.000
_cell.length_b   1.000
_cell.length_c   1.000
_cell.angle_alpha   90.00
_cell.angle_beta   90.00
_cell.angle_gamma   90.00
#
_symmetry.space_group_name_H-M   'P 1'
#
loop_
_entity.id
_entity.type
_entity.pdbx_description
1 polymer ?
#
loop_
_entity_poly.entity_id
_entity_poly.type
_entity_poly.pdbx_seq_one_letter_code
_entity_poly.pdbx_strand_id
1 'polypeptide(L)'
;MTSSNNEVLIKVDNVSKKFCRDFKKSLWYGLKDTAYDLVSWGKNQEQRTKNKELALRPSEFWANQDVSFEVKRGDCVGLIGHNGAGKTTLLKMLNGLIKPDTGSIEMHGKVGAMIALGAGFNPILTGRENIYVNGSILGLHKKEIDAKLEEIVDFAEINDAIDAPVRTYSSGMQVRL
;
A
#
# COMPACT_ATOMS: atom_id res chain seq x y z
N MET A 1 12.23 31.49 8.82
CA MET A 1 11.95 30.33 7.93
C MET A 1 11.06 29.35 8.68
N THR A 2 9.77 29.63 8.74
CA THR A 2 8.78 28.85 9.51
C THR A 2 7.46 28.84 8.74
N SER A 3 7.36 28.00 7.72
CA SER A 3 6.05 27.82 7.03
C SER A 3 5.87 26.48 6.30
N SER A 4 6.60 25.41 6.65
CA SER A 4 6.46 24.13 5.95
C SER A 4 5.79 23.01 6.76
N ASN A 5 5.40 23.25 8.01
CA ASN A 5 4.93 22.19 8.90
C ASN A 5 3.40 21.92 8.84
N ASN A 6 2.67 22.58 7.94
CA ASN A 6 1.22 22.41 7.86
C ASN A 6 0.74 21.89 6.48
N GLU A 7 1.68 21.43 5.64
CA GLU A 7 1.38 20.86 4.34
C GLU A 7 0.79 19.46 4.51
N VAL A 8 -0.45 19.27 4.07
CA VAL A 8 -1.11 17.97 4.04
C VAL A 8 -0.53 17.16 2.88
N LEU A 9 0.09 16.04 3.19
CA LEU A 9 0.69 15.13 2.21
C LEU A 9 -0.26 14.01 1.80
N ILE A 10 -1.09 13.54 2.73
CA ILE A 10 -2.10 12.52 2.46
C ILE A 10 -3.41 13.00 3.05
N LYS A 11 -4.45 12.97 2.24
CA LYS A 11 -5.84 13.20 2.67
C LYS A 11 -6.69 12.01 2.28
N VAL A 12 -7.32 11.42 3.27
CA VAL A 12 -8.27 10.31 3.12
C VAL A 12 -9.64 10.81 3.54
N ASP A 13 -10.61 10.71 2.64
CA ASP A 13 -11.96 11.24 2.86
C ASP A 13 -13.02 10.16 2.61
N ASN A 14 -13.68 9.74 3.69
CA ASN A 14 -14.79 8.77 3.73
C ASN A 14 -14.53 7.47 2.95
N VAL A 15 -13.29 6.97 3.04
CA VAL A 15 -12.86 5.80 2.30
C VAL A 15 -13.41 4.52 2.89
N SER A 16 -14.07 3.73 2.04
CA SER A 16 -14.54 2.40 2.42
C SER A 16 -14.10 1.34 1.41
N LYS A 17 -13.87 0.13 1.90
CA LYS A 17 -13.50 -1.04 1.08
C LYS A 17 -14.21 -2.28 1.55
N LYS A 18 -14.92 -2.93 0.64
CA LYS A 18 -15.58 -4.20 0.89
C LYS A 18 -14.92 -5.35 0.13
N PHE A 19 -15.06 -6.53 0.66
CA PHE A 19 -14.65 -7.78 0.01
C PHE A 19 -15.77 -8.82 0.11
N CYS A 20 -15.75 -9.78 -0.81
CA CYS A 20 -16.65 -10.93 -0.78
C CYS A 20 -15.90 -12.16 -0.26
N ARG A 21 -16.49 -12.90 0.67
CA ARG A 21 -15.93 -14.14 1.24
C ARG A 21 -15.96 -15.31 0.25
N ASP A 22 -16.87 -15.27 -0.71
CA ASP A 22 -17.08 -16.33 -1.70
C ASP A 22 -16.58 -15.86 -3.08
N PHE A 23 -15.51 -16.48 -3.56
CA PHE A 23 -14.90 -16.13 -4.84
C PHE A 23 -15.85 -16.30 -6.04
N LYS A 24 -16.67 -17.36 -6.05
CA LYS A 24 -17.65 -17.59 -7.14
C LYS A 24 -18.72 -16.50 -7.18
N LYS A 25 -19.21 -16.09 -6.02
CA LYS A 25 -20.17 -14.98 -5.91
C LYS A 25 -19.55 -13.65 -6.28
N SER A 26 -18.28 -13.43 -5.93
CA SER A 26 -17.53 -12.22 -6.31
C SER A 26 -17.45 -12.07 -7.82
N LEU A 27 -17.09 -13.13 -8.54
CA LEU A 27 -17.06 -13.13 -10.01
C LEU A 27 -18.46 -12.87 -10.61
N TRP A 28 -19.49 -13.49 -10.06
CA TRP A 28 -20.86 -13.31 -10.54
C TRP A 28 -21.37 -11.89 -10.30
N TYR A 29 -21.04 -11.28 -9.15
CA TYR A 29 -21.36 -9.90 -8.86
C TYR A 29 -20.64 -8.94 -9.80
N GLY A 30 -19.34 -9.16 -10.06
CA GLY A 30 -18.57 -8.36 -11.01
C GLY A 30 -19.14 -8.43 -12.43
N LEU A 31 -19.50 -9.62 -12.91
CA LEU A 31 -20.12 -9.80 -14.23
C LEU A 31 -21.47 -9.08 -14.33
N LYS A 32 -22.29 -9.19 -13.28
CA LYS A 32 -23.59 -8.52 -13.19
C LYS A 32 -23.45 -7.00 -13.16
N ASP A 33 -22.48 -6.46 -12.45
CA ASP A 33 -22.25 -5.02 -12.38
C ASP A 33 -21.75 -4.48 -13.73
N THR A 34 -20.83 -5.18 -14.40
CA THR A 34 -20.37 -4.83 -15.76
C THR A 34 -21.50 -4.89 -16.79
N ALA A 35 -22.35 -5.91 -16.74
CA ALA A 35 -23.51 -6.01 -17.63
C ALA A 35 -24.53 -4.90 -17.39
N TYR A 36 -24.74 -4.51 -16.12
CA TYR A 36 -25.65 -3.40 -15.78
C TYR A 36 -25.09 -2.05 -16.26
N ASP A 37 -23.78 -1.83 -16.16
CA ASP A 37 -23.13 -0.59 -16.62
C ASP A 37 -23.21 -0.46 -18.14
N LEU A 38 -23.10 -1.56 -18.88
CA LEU A 38 -23.27 -1.60 -20.34
C LEU A 38 -24.72 -1.30 -20.80
N VAL A 39 -25.72 -1.74 -20.03
CA VAL A 39 -27.14 -1.53 -20.38
C VAL A 39 -27.67 -0.17 -19.91
N SER A 40 -27.06 0.41 -18.87
CA SER A 40 -27.51 1.67 -18.26
C SER A 40 -26.85 2.94 -18.85
N TRP A 41 -26.21 2.84 -19.99
CA TRP A 41 -25.61 3.99 -20.66
C TRP A 41 -26.69 4.99 -21.09
N GLY A 42 -27.05 5.89 -20.20
CA GLY A 42 -27.94 7.03 -20.53
C GLY A 42 -28.88 7.55 -19.46
N LYS A 43 -28.93 7.06 -18.25
CA LYS A 43 -29.85 7.61 -17.23
C LYS A 43 -29.18 7.76 -15.85
N ASN A 44 -29.03 9.04 -15.43
CA ASN A 44 -28.75 9.53 -14.05
C ASN A 44 -27.89 8.58 -13.18
N GLN A 45 -26.60 8.50 -13.48
CA GLN A 45 -25.64 7.57 -12.83
C GLN A 45 -25.26 7.99 -11.40
N GLU A 46 -25.17 9.28 -11.08
CA GLU A 46 -24.51 9.74 -9.84
C GLU A 46 -25.22 9.38 -8.54
N GLN A 47 -26.55 9.40 -8.51
CA GLN A 47 -27.30 9.13 -7.26
C GLN A 47 -27.60 7.63 -7.04
N ARG A 48 -27.69 6.85 -8.11
CA ARG A 48 -27.94 5.40 -8.02
C ARG A 48 -26.70 4.61 -7.68
N THR A 49 -25.54 5.03 -8.17
CA THR A 49 -24.23 4.42 -7.88
C THR A 49 -23.91 4.55 -6.39
N LYS A 50 -24.08 5.73 -5.79
CA LYS A 50 -23.83 5.95 -4.35
C LYS A 50 -24.67 5.08 -3.41
N ASN A 51 -25.95 4.89 -3.70
CA ASN A 51 -26.84 4.06 -2.85
C ASN A 51 -26.62 2.55 -3.01
N LYS A 52 -26.09 2.10 -4.17
CA LYS A 52 -25.83 0.69 -4.45
C LYS A 52 -24.44 0.25 -3.95
N GLU A 53 -23.51 1.19 -3.88
CA GLU A 53 -22.14 0.97 -3.35
C GLU A 53 -22.12 0.79 -1.84
N LEU A 54 -23.06 1.39 -1.10
CA LEU A 54 -23.14 1.37 0.36
C LEU A 54 -23.81 0.12 0.94
N ALA A 55 -24.57 -0.65 0.16
CA ALA A 55 -25.23 -1.85 0.66
C ALA A 55 -24.36 -3.10 0.49
N LEU A 56 -24.14 -3.83 1.59
CA LEU A 56 -23.48 -5.14 1.54
C LEU A 56 -24.41 -6.19 0.91
N ARG A 57 -23.91 -6.96 -0.03
CA ARG A 57 -24.56 -8.15 -0.56
C ARG A 57 -24.32 -9.36 0.34
N PRO A 58 -25.13 -10.42 0.23
CA PRO A 58 -24.85 -11.66 0.93
C PRO A 58 -23.42 -12.15 0.67
N SER A 59 -22.66 -12.39 1.72
CA SER A 59 -21.24 -12.78 1.71
C SER A 59 -20.23 -11.63 1.51
N GLU A 60 -20.64 -10.38 1.34
CA GLU A 60 -19.75 -9.21 1.40
C GLU A 60 -19.54 -8.76 2.87
N PHE A 61 -18.40 -8.11 3.13
CA PHE A 61 -18.08 -7.48 4.40
C PHE A 61 -17.20 -6.26 4.18
N TRP A 62 -17.32 -5.28 5.07
CA TRP A 62 -16.42 -4.12 5.07
C TRP A 62 -15.08 -4.49 5.68
N ALA A 63 -14.01 -4.32 4.93
CA ALA A 63 -12.65 -4.37 5.46
C ALA A 63 -12.25 -3.03 6.09
N ASN A 64 -12.70 -1.93 5.49
CA ASN A 64 -12.61 -0.57 6.01
C ASN A 64 -13.95 0.12 5.71
N GLN A 65 -14.42 0.97 6.61
CA GLN A 65 -15.66 1.72 6.44
C GLN A 65 -15.49 3.14 6.98
N ASP A 66 -15.84 4.13 6.15
CA ASP A 66 -15.90 5.56 6.45
C ASP A 66 -14.62 6.10 7.13
N VAL A 67 -13.45 5.68 6.62
CA VAL A 67 -12.16 6.10 7.16
C VAL A 67 -11.79 7.47 6.62
N SER A 68 -11.54 8.42 7.52
CA SER A 68 -11.11 9.77 7.18
C SER A 68 -9.98 10.22 8.09
N PHE A 69 -8.89 10.73 7.52
CA PHE A 69 -7.77 11.34 8.25
C PHE A 69 -6.87 12.13 7.30
N GLU A 70 -6.02 12.95 7.88
CA GLU A 70 -4.98 13.68 7.15
C GLU A 70 -3.61 13.38 7.76
N VAL A 71 -2.58 13.35 6.92
CA VAL A 71 -1.17 13.23 7.33
C VAL A 71 -0.42 14.42 6.77
N LYS A 72 0.23 15.15 7.66
CA LYS A 72 1.02 16.34 7.31
C LYS A 72 2.50 15.99 7.20
N ARG A 73 3.26 16.89 6.63
CA ARG A 73 4.72 16.76 6.54
C ARG A 73 5.34 16.62 7.94
N GLY A 74 6.08 15.52 8.15
CA GLY A 74 6.73 15.19 9.41
C GLY A 74 5.88 14.38 10.39
N ASP A 75 4.60 14.13 10.08
CA ASP A 75 3.76 13.28 10.92
C ASP A 75 4.19 11.80 10.84
N CYS A 76 4.02 11.11 11.96
CA CYS A 76 4.13 9.67 12.07
C CYS A 76 2.80 9.11 12.56
N VAL A 77 2.10 8.34 11.71
CA VAL A 77 0.77 7.80 12.00
C VAL A 77 0.85 6.30 12.23
N GLY A 78 0.40 5.83 13.40
CA GLY A 78 0.31 4.43 13.75
C GLY A 78 -1.09 3.85 13.52
N LEU A 79 -1.18 2.73 12.79
CA LEU A 79 -2.43 1.98 12.62
C LEU A 79 -2.47 0.82 13.62
N ILE A 80 -3.35 0.91 14.61
CA ILE A 80 -3.50 -0.10 15.68
C ILE A 80 -4.83 -0.83 15.52
N GLY A 81 -4.83 -2.13 15.78
CA GLY A 81 -6.02 -2.98 15.73
C GLY A 81 -5.67 -4.47 15.68
N HIS A 82 -6.65 -5.32 15.94
CA HIS A 82 -6.50 -6.78 15.88
C HIS A 82 -6.17 -7.29 14.46
N ASN A 83 -5.77 -8.56 14.34
CA ASN A 83 -5.56 -9.19 13.02
C ASN A 83 -6.90 -9.26 12.27
N GLY A 84 -6.89 -8.84 11.00
CA GLY A 84 -8.11 -8.72 10.21
C GLY A 84 -8.86 -7.39 10.33
N ALA A 85 -8.38 -6.42 11.14
CA ALA A 85 -9.02 -5.09 11.28
C ALA A 85 -8.88 -4.17 10.05
N GLY A 86 -8.38 -4.66 8.92
CA GLY A 86 -8.27 -3.87 7.69
C GLY A 86 -7.01 -3.00 7.55
N LYS A 87 -6.06 -3.05 8.49
CA LYS A 87 -4.82 -2.23 8.45
C LYS A 87 -4.05 -2.37 7.12
N THR A 88 -3.77 -3.61 6.74
CA THR A 88 -3.07 -3.90 5.47
C THR A 88 -3.89 -3.51 4.25
N THR A 89 -5.22 -3.61 4.32
CA THR A 89 -6.13 -3.16 3.25
C THR A 89 -6.02 -1.65 3.07
N LEU A 90 -6.05 -0.89 4.17
CA LEU A 90 -5.89 0.57 4.12
C LEU A 90 -4.52 0.95 3.53
N LEU A 91 -3.43 0.32 3.99
CA LEU A 91 -2.10 0.56 3.42
C LEU A 91 -2.03 0.25 1.92
N LYS A 92 -2.67 -0.83 1.45
CA LYS A 92 -2.75 -1.14 0.01
C LYS A 92 -3.55 -0.10 -0.77
N MET A 93 -4.59 0.48 -0.19
CA MET A 93 -5.34 1.57 -0.82
C MET A 93 -4.48 2.85 -0.89
N LEU A 94 -3.78 3.21 0.20
CA LEU A 94 -2.85 4.34 0.23
C LEU A 94 -1.72 4.19 -0.81
N ASN A 95 -1.28 2.99 -1.11
CA ASN A 95 -0.28 2.73 -2.16
C ASN A 95 -0.85 2.57 -3.57
N GLY A 96 -2.16 2.77 -3.76
CA GLY A 96 -2.80 2.64 -5.05
C GLY A 96 -2.88 1.21 -5.59
N LEU A 97 -2.54 0.19 -4.79
CA LEU A 97 -2.59 -1.22 -5.19
C LEU A 97 -4.03 -1.74 -5.31
N ILE A 98 -4.94 -1.17 -4.55
CA ILE A 98 -6.38 -1.45 -4.63
C ILE A 98 -7.14 -0.12 -4.56
N LYS A 99 -8.22 -0.02 -5.33
CA LYS A 99 -9.09 1.16 -5.30
C LYS A 99 -10.09 1.04 -4.14
N PRO A 100 -10.42 2.15 -3.45
CA PRO A 100 -11.57 2.20 -2.56
C PRO A 100 -12.88 1.98 -3.34
N ASP A 101 -13.90 1.49 -2.66
CA ASP A 101 -15.25 1.39 -3.24
C ASP A 101 -16.02 2.71 -3.07
N THR A 102 -15.73 3.47 -2.00
CA THR A 102 -16.25 4.83 -1.77
C THR A 102 -15.17 5.74 -1.22
N GLY A 103 -15.39 7.04 -1.33
CA GLY A 103 -14.48 8.07 -0.86
C GLY A 103 -13.31 8.33 -1.80
N SER A 104 -12.37 9.15 -1.35
CA SER A 104 -11.19 9.55 -2.13
C SER A 104 -9.92 9.55 -1.28
N ILE A 105 -8.80 9.31 -1.96
CA ILE A 105 -7.46 9.42 -1.38
C ILE A 105 -6.66 10.37 -2.27
N GLU A 106 -6.20 11.45 -1.68
CA GLU A 106 -5.32 12.42 -2.30
C GLU A 106 -3.93 12.30 -1.69
N MET A 107 -2.90 12.20 -2.52
CA MET A 107 -1.51 12.11 -2.06
C MET A 107 -0.63 13.06 -2.85
N HIS A 108 0.23 13.77 -2.15
CA HIS A 108 1.18 14.72 -2.71
C HIS A 108 2.61 14.24 -2.49
N GLY A 109 3.37 14.10 -3.56
CA GLY A 109 4.77 13.65 -3.53
C GLY A 109 4.98 12.21 -4.00
N LYS A 110 6.20 11.71 -3.75
CA LYS A 110 6.55 10.31 -4.06
C LYS A 110 6.18 9.41 -2.88
N VAL A 111 5.53 8.29 -3.16
CA VAL A 111 5.15 7.29 -2.16
C VAL A 111 6.05 6.07 -2.30
N GLY A 112 6.77 5.73 -1.24
CA GLY A 112 7.47 4.46 -1.11
C GLY A 112 6.69 3.53 -0.20
N ALA A 113 6.44 2.29 -0.64
CA ALA A 113 5.68 1.33 0.14
C ALA A 113 6.56 0.17 0.61
N MET A 114 6.61 -0.03 1.92
CA MET A 114 7.15 -1.24 2.52
C MET A 114 5.99 -2.00 3.20
N ILE A 115 5.28 -2.85 2.42
CA ILE A 115 4.06 -3.53 2.91
C ILE A 115 4.38 -4.82 3.65
N ALA A 116 5.50 -5.46 3.33
CA ALA A 116 5.95 -6.68 4.00
C ALA A 116 7.46 -6.65 4.18
N LEU A 117 7.91 -7.00 5.38
CA LEU A 117 9.33 -7.13 5.71
C LEU A 117 9.96 -8.22 4.84
N GLY A 118 11.09 -7.90 4.20
CA GLY A 118 11.81 -8.83 3.31
C GLY A 118 11.08 -9.14 1.98
N ALA A 119 9.92 -8.55 1.72
CA ALA A 119 9.26 -8.68 0.42
C ALA A 119 10.07 -7.91 -0.63
N GLY A 120 10.55 -8.63 -1.62
CA GLY A 120 11.36 -8.07 -2.72
C GLY A 120 12.83 -8.51 -2.69
N PHE A 121 13.31 -9.11 -1.61
CA PHE A 121 14.66 -9.68 -1.60
C PHE A 121 14.70 -10.95 -2.43
N ASN A 122 15.66 -11.00 -3.34
CA ASN A 122 16.00 -12.23 -4.03
C ASN A 122 17.01 -13.00 -3.17
N PRO A 123 16.67 -14.19 -2.66
CA PRO A 123 17.53 -14.95 -1.76
C PRO A 123 18.84 -15.43 -2.40
N ILE A 124 18.91 -15.47 -3.73
CA ILE A 124 20.09 -15.89 -4.49
C ILE A 124 21.12 -14.75 -4.59
N LEU A 125 20.63 -13.52 -4.65
CA LEU A 125 21.47 -12.32 -4.74
C LEU A 125 22.12 -12.01 -3.39
N THR A 126 23.24 -11.31 -3.45
CA THR A 126 23.94 -10.80 -2.27
C THR A 126 23.13 -9.66 -1.61
N GLY A 127 23.47 -9.30 -0.37
CA GLY A 127 22.87 -8.15 0.29
C GLY A 127 23.07 -6.87 -0.51
N ARG A 128 24.29 -6.67 -1.03
CA ARG A 128 24.64 -5.53 -1.89
C ARG A 128 23.73 -5.44 -3.13
N GLU A 129 23.60 -6.53 -3.86
CA GLU A 129 22.74 -6.58 -5.06
C GLU A 129 21.27 -6.33 -4.72
N ASN A 130 20.79 -6.86 -3.60
CA ASN A 130 19.42 -6.59 -3.12
C ASN A 130 19.20 -5.11 -2.78
N ILE A 131 20.18 -4.41 -2.20
CA ILE A 131 20.09 -2.96 -1.97
C ILE A 131 19.89 -2.22 -3.29
N TYR A 132 20.63 -2.54 -4.33
CA TYR A 132 20.46 -1.91 -5.66
C TYR A 132 19.10 -2.23 -6.29
N VAL A 133 18.68 -3.49 -6.22
CA VAL A 133 17.36 -3.89 -6.77
C VAL A 133 16.23 -3.16 -6.06
N ASN A 134 16.21 -3.18 -4.72
CA ASN A 134 15.15 -2.53 -3.96
C ASN A 134 15.20 -1.02 -4.06
N GLY A 135 16.40 -0.40 -4.03
CA GLY A 135 16.55 1.02 -4.26
C GLY A 135 16.00 1.45 -5.62
N SER A 136 16.23 0.64 -6.67
CA SER A 136 15.70 0.90 -8.01
C SER A 136 14.17 0.72 -8.06
N ILE A 137 13.61 -0.26 -7.36
CA ILE A 137 12.16 -0.44 -7.23
C ILE A 137 11.50 0.76 -6.53
N LEU A 138 12.19 1.35 -5.55
CA LEU A 138 11.76 2.57 -4.86
C LEU A 138 11.98 3.85 -5.70
N GLY A 139 12.51 3.71 -6.92
CA GLY A 139 12.71 4.82 -7.85
C GLY A 139 13.97 5.64 -7.61
N LEU A 140 14.96 5.09 -6.87
CA LEU A 140 16.27 5.70 -6.68
C LEU A 140 17.17 5.42 -7.88
N HIS A 141 17.93 6.40 -8.31
CA HIS A 141 18.97 6.23 -9.30
C HIS A 141 20.23 5.60 -8.69
N LYS A 142 21.01 4.89 -9.51
CA LYS A 142 22.25 4.22 -9.06
C LYS A 142 23.16 5.13 -8.23
N LYS A 143 23.34 6.39 -8.67
CA LYS A 143 24.18 7.38 -7.96
C LYS A 143 23.67 7.70 -6.54
N GLU A 144 22.36 7.72 -6.36
CA GLU A 144 21.72 7.96 -5.06
C GLU A 144 21.90 6.75 -4.14
N ILE A 145 21.83 5.54 -4.71
CA ILE A 145 22.07 4.29 -3.98
C ILE A 145 23.56 4.21 -3.59
N ASP A 146 24.47 4.47 -4.53
CA ASP A 146 25.92 4.47 -4.28
C ASP A 146 26.27 5.43 -3.12
N ALA A 147 25.67 6.61 -3.07
CA ALA A 147 25.93 7.61 -2.03
C ALA A 147 25.43 7.19 -0.63
N LYS A 148 24.50 6.25 -0.55
CA LYS A 148 23.91 5.78 0.72
C LYS A 148 24.31 4.35 1.09
N LEU A 149 25.05 3.67 0.24
CA LEU A 149 25.33 2.24 0.40
C LEU A 149 26.04 1.93 1.73
N GLU A 150 27.08 2.69 2.07
CA GLU A 150 27.83 2.50 3.31
C GLU A 150 26.93 2.76 4.53
N GLU A 151 26.15 3.84 4.51
CA GLU A 151 25.20 4.18 5.58
C GLU A 151 24.16 3.05 5.80
N ILE A 152 23.64 2.47 4.72
CA ILE A 152 22.68 1.35 4.77
C ILE A 152 23.34 0.11 5.39
N VAL A 153 24.55 -0.23 4.93
CA VAL A 153 25.28 -1.42 5.40
C VAL A 153 25.63 -1.31 6.87
N ASP A 154 26.08 -0.14 7.30
CA ASP A 154 26.42 0.15 8.70
C ASP A 154 25.18 0.12 9.59
N PHE A 155 24.07 0.74 9.15
CA PHE A 155 22.80 0.71 9.86
C PHE A 155 22.26 -0.71 10.04
N ALA A 156 22.39 -1.55 9.00
CA ALA A 156 21.96 -2.93 9.03
C ALA A 156 22.90 -3.87 9.81
N GLU A 157 24.11 -3.40 10.16
CA GLU A 157 25.15 -4.17 10.85
C GLU A 157 25.50 -5.49 10.12
N ILE A 158 25.65 -5.42 8.79
CA ILE A 158 25.91 -6.59 7.93
C ILE A 158 27.18 -6.49 7.11
N ASN A 159 28.14 -5.64 7.55
CA ASN A 159 29.39 -5.37 6.85
C ASN A 159 30.10 -6.66 6.39
N ASP A 160 30.24 -7.64 7.27
CA ASP A 160 30.93 -8.90 7.00
C ASP A 160 30.14 -9.85 6.07
N ALA A 161 28.84 -9.64 5.90
CA ALA A 161 27.94 -10.51 5.15
C ALA A 161 27.38 -9.86 3.88
N ILE A 162 27.69 -8.58 3.61
CA ILE A 162 27.06 -7.81 2.53
C ILE A 162 27.19 -8.46 1.15
N ASP A 163 28.30 -9.16 0.90
CA ASP A 163 28.59 -9.85 -0.35
C ASP A 163 28.23 -11.34 -0.34
N ALA A 164 27.62 -11.83 0.76
CA ALA A 164 27.05 -13.16 0.83
C ALA A 164 25.59 -13.19 0.33
N PRO A 165 25.12 -14.31 -0.26
CA PRO A 165 23.73 -14.47 -0.67
C PRO A 165 22.75 -14.32 0.51
N VAL A 166 21.65 -13.57 0.32
CA VAL A 166 20.67 -13.27 1.39
C VAL A 166 20.02 -14.53 1.97
N ARG A 167 19.96 -15.64 1.23
CA ARG A 167 19.51 -16.94 1.76
C ARG A 167 20.32 -17.46 2.94
N THR A 168 21.55 -16.97 3.12
CA THR A 168 22.44 -17.37 4.23
C THR A 168 22.27 -16.48 5.45
N TYR A 169 21.50 -15.39 5.33
CA TYR A 169 21.25 -14.44 6.41
C TYR A 169 20.32 -15.04 7.45
N SER A 170 20.56 -14.69 8.70
CA SER A 170 19.58 -14.93 9.76
C SER A 170 18.32 -14.07 9.53
N SER A 171 17.20 -14.47 10.13
CA SER A 171 15.97 -13.67 10.06
C SER A 171 16.16 -12.23 10.55
N GLY A 172 17.00 -12.03 11.58
CA GLY A 172 17.35 -10.69 12.06
C GLY A 172 18.13 -9.87 11.05
N MET A 173 19.08 -10.48 10.35
CA MET A 173 19.85 -9.80 9.27
C MET A 173 18.94 -9.42 8.11
N GLN A 174 18.00 -10.31 7.72
CA GLN A 174 17.05 -10.04 6.64
C GLN A 174 16.07 -8.90 6.97
N VAL A 175 15.71 -8.73 8.23
CA VAL A 175 14.81 -7.66 8.68
C VAL A 175 15.55 -6.31 8.75
N ARG A 176 16.85 -6.31 9.06
CA ARG A 176 17.65 -5.08 9.15
C ARG A 176 18.11 -4.57 7.79
N LEU A 177 18.30 -5.46 6.82
CA LEU A 177 18.62 -5.11 5.43
C LEU A 177 17.44 -4.43 4.73
#